data_a3ccdd2bd6df8fba6ba5b34907f80354
#
_entry.id   a3ccdd2bd6df8fba6ba5b34907f80354
#
_cell.length_a   1.000
_cell.length_b   1.000
_cell.length_c   1.000
_cell.angle_alpha   90.00
_cell.angle_beta   90.00
_cell.angle_gamma   90.00
#
_symmetry.space_group_name_H-M   'P 1'
#
loop_
_entity.id
_entity.type
_entity.pdbx_description
1 polymer ?
#
loop_
_entity_poly.entity_id
_entity_poly.type
_entity_poly.pdbx_seq_one_letter_code
_entity_poly.pdbx_strand_id
1 'polypeptide(L)' 'MSGEFDLQAMTGRFRERAKAVKSRGLPPVEGPARQQFAEAAKTDLIDFSLIGDAETSVEDGVIVLRIRPR' A
#
# COMPACT_ATOMS: atom_id res chain seq x y z
N MET A 1 22.68 -12.11 -12.57
CA MET A 1 21.50 -11.61 -11.89
C MET A 1 20.33 -12.53 -12.14
N SER A 2 19.65 -12.87 -11.11
CA SER A 2 18.46 -13.67 -11.30
C SER A 2 17.35 -12.81 -11.88
N GLY A 3 16.55 -13.35 -12.74
CA GLY A 3 15.36 -12.69 -13.21
C GLY A 3 14.16 -12.90 -12.28
N GLU A 4 14.41 -13.41 -11.10
CA GLU A 4 13.33 -13.76 -10.19
C GLU A 4 12.71 -12.53 -9.55
N PHE A 5 11.40 -12.53 -9.51
CA PHE A 5 10.63 -11.49 -8.84
C PHE A 5 10.62 -11.75 -7.33
N ASP A 6 10.98 -10.74 -6.56
CA ASP A 6 10.99 -10.86 -5.10
C ASP A 6 9.67 -10.38 -4.53
N LEU A 7 8.79 -11.33 -4.27
CA LEU A 7 7.45 -11.06 -3.77
C LEU A 7 7.47 -10.44 -2.37
N GLN A 8 8.38 -10.90 -1.50
CA GLN A 8 8.49 -10.34 -0.16
C GLN A 8 8.99 -8.90 -0.19
N ALA A 9 9.89 -8.58 -1.11
CA ALA A 9 10.35 -7.21 -1.28
C ALA A 9 9.21 -6.32 -1.75
N MET A 10 8.36 -6.79 -2.66
CA MET A 10 7.21 -6.03 -3.13
C MET A 10 6.26 -5.69 -1.99
N THR A 11 5.82 -6.69 -1.23
CA THR A 11 4.90 -6.45 -0.12
C THR A 11 5.55 -5.58 0.96
N GLY A 12 6.86 -5.73 1.15
CA GLY A 12 7.62 -4.87 2.07
C GLY A 12 7.57 -3.41 1.64
N ARG A 13 7.71 -3.14 0.34
CA ARG A 13 7.59 -1.77 -0.17
C ARG A 13 6.20 -1.18 0.10
N PHE A 14 5.16 -1.98 -0.03
CA PHE A 14 3.80 -1.50 0.26
C PHE A 14 3.61 -1.21 1.75
N ARG A 15 4.19 -2.01 2.62
CA ARG A 15 4.18 -1.71 4.06
C ARG A 15 4.87 -0.39 4.35
N GLU A 16 6.02 -0.12 3.69
CA GLU A 16 6.72 1.15 3.85
C GLU A 16 5.93 2.31 3.30
N ARG A 17 5.22 2.12 2.20
CA ARG A 17 4.34 3.16 1.65
C ARG A 17 3.20 3.48 2.60
N ALA A 18 2.64 2.48 3.27
CA ALA A 18 1.61 2.71 4.27
C ALA A 18 2.14 3.56 5.43
N LYS A 19 3.36 3.26 5.91
CA LYS A 19 3.99 4.07 6.95
C LYS A 19 4.22 5.50 6.49
N ALA A 20 4.64 5.67 5.24
CA ALA A 20 4.89 7.00 4.70
C ALA A 20 3.61 7.84 4.64
N VAL A 21 2.47 7.21 4.37
CA VAL A 21 1.19 7.91 4.39
C VAL A 21 0.91 8.48 5.78
N LYS A 22 1.18 7.70 6.82
CA LYS A 22 0.97 8.16 8.21
C LYS A 22 1.85 9.35 8.56
N SER A 23 3.03 9.45 7.94
CA SER A 23 3.96 10.55 8.17
C SER A 23 3.68 11.76 7.26
N ARG A 24 2.72 11.63 6.35
CA ARG A 24 2.41 12.67 5.37
C ARG A 24 1.72 13.83 6.07
N GLY A 25 2.31 15.02 5.96
CA GLY A 25 1.68 16.21 6.50
C GLY A 25 0.53 16.67 5.62
N LEU A 26 -0.39 17.43 6.21
CA LEU A 26 -1.43 18.09 5.43
C LEU A 26 -0.84 19.30 4.73
N PRO A 27 -1.14 19.51 3.45
CA PRO A 27 -0.68 20.71 2.76
C PRO A 27 -1.37 21.95 3.32
N PRO A 28 -0.78 23.14 3.11
CA PRO A 28 -1.40 24.39 3.58
C PRO A 28 -2.53 24.82 2.66
N VAL A 29 -3.55 23.98 2.52
CA VAL A 29 -4.76 24.25 1.74
C VAL A 29 -5.96 24.11 2.64
N GLU A 30 -7.03 24.76 2.27
CA GLU A 30 -8.26 24.77 3.05
C GLU A 30 -9.45 24.34 2.18
N GLY A 31 -10.58 24.12 2.84
CA GLY A 31 -11.82 23.79 2.16
C GLY A 31 -11.80 22.44 1.50
N PRO A 32 -12.46 22.30 0.33
CA PRO A 32 -12.57 21.01 -0.34
C PRO A 32 -11.26 20.37 -0.69
N ALA A 33 -10.24 21.17 -1.01
CA ALA A 33 -8.92 20.61 -1.37
C ALA A 33 -8.28 19.89 -0.19
N ARG A 34 -8.42 20.44 1.01
CA ARG A 34 -7.89 19.79 2.22
C ARG A 34 -8.61 18.49 2.51
N GLN A 35 -9.92 18.48 2.36
CA GLN A 35 -10.74 17.30 2.57
C GLN A 35 -10.40 16.20 1.56
N GLN A 36 -10.23 16.58 0.29
CA GLN A 36 -9.85 15.63 -0.75
C GLN A 36 -8.48 15.02 -0.48
N PHE A 37 -7.54 15.82 0.00
CA PHE A 37 -6.21 15.33 0.36
C PHE A 37 -6.30 14.33 1.50
N ALA A 38 -7.08 14.64 2.53
CA ALA A 38 -7.24 13.75 3.68
C ALA A 38 -7.90 12.42 3.27
N GLU A 39 -8.91 12.47 2.41
CA GLU A 39 -9.58 11.28 1.91
C GLU A 39 -8.63 10.42 1.06
N ALA A 40 -7.83 11.06 0.21
CA ALA A 40 -6.86 10.33 -0.61
C ALA A 40 -5.83 9.63 0.28
N ALA A 41 -5.35 10.30 1.32
CA ALA A 41 -4.39 9.71 2.25
C ALA A 41 -5.00 8.51 2.98
N LYS A 42 -6.24 8.62 3.39
CA LYS A 42 -6.95 7.54 4.07
C LYS A 42 -7.10 6.31 3.16
N THR A 43 -7.48 6.54 1.90
CA THR A 43 -7.60 5.47 0.92
C THR A 43 -6.26 4.80 0.65
N ASP A 44 -5.20 5.61 0.47
CA ASP A 44 -3.85 5.10 0.25
C ASP A 44 -3.40 4.24 1.42
N LEU A 45 -3.65 4.67 2.64
CA LEU A 45 -3.26 3.91 3.83
C LEU A 45 -3.93 2.54 3.84
N ILE A 46 -5.22 2.49 3.55
CA ILE A 46 -5.96 1.22 3.50
C ILE A 46 -5.39 0.31 2.40
N ASP A 47 -5.26 0.85 1.19
CA ASP A 47 -4.83 0.08 0.03
C ASP A 47 -3.42 -0.48 0.22
N PHE A 48 -2.49 0.38 0.64
CA PHE A 48 -1.11 -0.05 0.83
C PHE A 48 -0.99 -1.07 1.97
N SER A 49 -1.76 -0.88 3.04
CA SER A 49 -1.75 -1.81 4.17
C SER A 49 -2.30 -3.17 3.77
N LEU A 50 -3.37 -3.21 2.99
CA LEU A 50 -3.97 -4.48 2.57
C LEU A 50 -2.98 -5.28 1.72
N ILE A 51 -2.28 -4.63 0.80
CA ILE A 51 -1.29 -5.32 -0.02
C ILE A 51 -0.08 -5.72 0.83
N GLY A 52 0.39 -4.80 1.67
CA GLY A 52 1.56 -5.05 2.51
C GLY A 52 1.36 -6.21 3.48
N ASP A 53 0.14 -6.40 3.97
CA ASP A 53 -0.20 -7.42 4.95
C ASP A 53 -0.79 -8.69 4.32
N ALA A 54 -0.85 -8.77 2.98
CA ALA A 54 -1.44 -9.91 2.30
C ALA A 54 -0.64 -11.18 2.52
N GLU A 55 -1.32 -12.29 2.60
CA GLU A 55 -0.70 -13.59 2.47
C GLU A 55 -0.32 -13.78 1.01
N THR A 56 0.91 -14.21 0.75
CA THR A 56 1.42 -14.30 -0.60
C THR A 56 1.86 -15.71 -0.93
N SER A 57 1.65 -16.10 -2.18
CA SER A 57 2.17 -17.36 -2.70
C SER A 57 2.37 -17.24 -4.21
N VAL A 58 3.12 -18.19 -4.76
CA VAL A 58 3.25 -18.32 -6.21
C VAL A 58 2.70 -19.70 -6.57
N GLU A 59 1.68 -19.73 -7.40
CA GLU A 59 1.00 -20.97 -7.78
C GLU A 59 0.92 -21.03 -9.31
N ASP A 60 1.52 -22.06 -9.89
CA ASP A 60 1.53 -22.25 -11.35
C ASP A 60 2.06 -21.03 -12.10
N GLY A 61 3.12 -20.41 -11.57
CA GLY A 61 3.71 -19.23 -12.20
C GLY A 61 2.91 -17.95 -12.00
N VAL A 62 1.88 -17.99 -11.15
CA VAL A 62 1.01 -16.83 -10.89
C VAL A 62 1.19 -16.38 -9.44
N ILE A 63 1.38 -15.08 -9.25
CA ILE A 63 1.45 -14.50 -7.92
C ILE A 63 0.03 -14.40 -7.37
N VAL A 64 -0.18 -14.92 -6.17
CA VAL A 64 -1.47 -14.88 -5.50
C VAL A 64 -1.34 -14.07 -4.23
N LEU A 65 -2.19 -13.06 -4.09
CA LEU A 65 -2.29 -12.26 -2.87
C LEU A 65 -3.63 -12.55 -2.23
N ARG A 66 -3.60 -13.04 -0.99
CA ARG A 66 -4.83 -13.26 -0.23
C ARG A 66 -4.99 -12.09 0.72
N ILE A 67 -6.00 -11.29 0.48
CA ILE A 67 -6.23 -10.05 1.19
C ILE A 67 -7.53 -10.18 1.97
N ARG A 68 -7.46 -9.87 3.26
CA ARG A 68 -8.65 -9.82 4.11
C ARG A 68 -9.08 -8.37 4.22
N PRO A 69 -10.28 -8.01 3.72
CA PRO A 69 -10.77 -6.64 3.81
C PRO A 69 -10.94 -6.22 5.28
N ARG A 70 -10.79 -4.94 5.51
CA ARG A 70 -10.95 -4.35 6.83
C ARG A 70 -12.25 -3.60 6.96
#